data_ecf9a4f25ed2801a496bbaf3bb92e421
#
_entry.id   ecf9a4f25ed2801a496bbaf3bb92e421
#
_cell.length_a   1.000
_cell.length_b   1.000
_cell.length_c   1.000
_cell.angle_alpha   90.00
_cell.angle_beta   90.00
_cell.angle_gamma   90.00
#
_symmetry.space_group_name_H-M   'P 1'
#
loop_
_entity.id
_entity.type
_entity.pdbx_description
1 polymer ?
#
loop_
_entity_poly.entity_id
_entity_poly.type
_entity_poly.pdbx_seq_one_letter_code
_entity_poly.pdbx_strand_id
1 'polypeptide(L)'
;LISIVQLGTIDYATGLSLQQQLVALRKVEKIGDVLLLLEHKPVITLGRNAKAANVVASPELLAQRGVELFECDRGGDVTFHGPGQLVGYPIFDLRGFACVETGAPACPVERSSTARKHLGAVDFVRSLEEVLIRTCADFAIETKRIPGLTGVWTGSERSTSLTDLSFRAEENDSENRSLESRNLLSAGSATNSGLEAKLAAIGIHISRFVTSHGFALNVNPDLSYFNLIIPCGITSKPVTSMQKELGHPLDLNAVAASISRNFGVVFQSQMLWVDTIDALLGRSVGVPMQAPAEFRLLHGEEDSTWA
;
A
#
# COMPACT_ATOMS: atom_id res chain seq x y z
N LEU A 1 -8.27 -18.83 1.13
CA LEU A 1 -7.61 -18.57 -0.14
C LEU A 1 -7.98 -17.17 -0.62
N ILE A 2 -7.00 -16.36 -1.00
CA ILE A 2 -7.17 -15.03 -1.57
C ILE A 2 -6.53 -15.01 -2.95
N SER A 3 -7.30 -14.65 -3.97
CA SER A 3 -6.78 -14.47 -5.33
C SER A 3 -6.18 -13.07 -5.46
N ILE A 4 -5.00 -12.95 -6.10
CA ILE A 4 -4.34 -11.68 -6.37
C ILE A 4 -4.32 -11.44 -7.86
N VAL A 5 -4.72 -10.25 -8.26
CA VAL A 5 -4.61 -9.80 -9.66
C VAL A 5 -3.85 -8.48 -9.70
N GLN A 6 -2.77 -8.43 -10.47
CA GLN A 6 -2.02 -7.19 -10.71
C GLN A 6 -2.44 -6.58 -12.04
N LEU A 7 -2.89 -5.32 -12.03
CA LEU A 7 -3.53 -4.69 -13.18
C LEU A 7 -2.65 -3.65 -13.90
N GLY A 8 -1.41 -3.41 -13.39
CA GLY A 8 -0.59 -2.30 -13.89
C GLY A 8 -1.23 -0.94 -13.62
N THR A 9 -1.03 0.02 -14.53
CA THR A 9 -1.56 1.38 -14.38
C THR A 9 -2.91 1.52 -15.09
N ILE A 10 -3.97 1.86 -14.35
CA ILE A 10 -5.32 2.07 -14.87
C ILE A 10 -5.87 3.43 -14.42
N ASP A 11 -6.87 3.97 -15.15
CA ASP A 11 -7.62 5.13 -14.67
C ASP A 11 -8.52 4.77 -13.48
N TYR A 12 -8.89 5.80 -12.71
CA TYR A 12 -9.64 5.58 -11.46
C TYR A 12 -11.07 5.07 -11.73
N ALA A 13 -11.73 5.55 -12.79
CA ALA A 13 -13.08 5.15 -13.14
C ALA A 13 -13.15 3.65 -13.49
N THR A 14 -12.18 3.15 -14.26
CA THR A 14 -12.03 1.72 -14.55
C THR A 14 -11.82 0.91 -13.28
N GLY A 15 -10.90 1.37 -12.40
CA GLY A 15 -10.64 0.71 -11.12
C GLY A 15 -11.88 0.66 -10.22
N LEU A 16 -12.64 1.74 -10.15
CA LEU A 16 -13.87 1.81 -9.37
C LEU A 16 -14.96 0.89 -9.91
N SER A 17 -15.17 0.90 -11.24
CA SER A 17 -16.14 0.01 -11.91
C SER A 17 -15.81 -1.47 -11.67
N LEU A 18 -14.53 -1.84 -11.78
CA LEU A 18 -14.08 -3.19 -11.52
C LEU A 18 -14.33 -3.62 -10.06
N GLN A 19 -14.01 -2.74 -9.10
CA GLN A 19 -14.31 -3.00 -7.69
C GLN A 19 -15.80 -3.26 -7.46
N GLN A 20 -16.69 -2.42 -8.03
CA GLN A 20 -18.15 -2.56 -7.90
C GLN A 20 -18.62 -3.91 -8.43
N GLN A 21 -18.12 -4.35 -9.60
CA GLN A 21 -18.44 -5.65 -10.17
C GLN A 21 -17.98 -6.81 -9.29
N LEU A 22 -16.73 -6.78 -8.82
CA LEU A 22 -16.19 -7.83 -7.96
C LEU A 22 -16.88 -7.88 -6.59
N VAL A 23 -17.20 -6.73 -6.00
CA VAL A 23 -18.00 -6.64 -4.75
C VAL A 23 -19.37 -7.26 -4.94
N ALA A 24 -20.05 -6.99 -6.07
CA ALA A 24 -21.35 -7.61 -6.36
C ALA A 24 -21.25 -9.13 -6.48
N LEU A 25 -20.23 -9.65 -7.17
CA LEU A 25 -19.99 -11.08 -7.30
C LEU A 25 -19.61 -11.74 -5.98
N ARG A 26 -18.78 -11.06 -5.16
CA ARG A 26 -18.39 -11.56 -3.84
C ARG A 26 -19.56 -11.64 -2.87
N LYS A 27 -20.46 -10.66 -2.89
CA LYS A 27 -21.68 -10.64 -2.06
C LYS A 27 -22.63 -11.81 -2.32
N VAL A 28 -22.62 -12.34 -3.54
CA VAL A 28 -23.43 -13.50 -3.94
C VAL A 28 -22.59 -14.79 -4.03
N GLU A 29 -21.40 -14.76 -3.47
CA GLU A 29 -20.48 -15.91 -3.34
C GLU A 29 -20.09 -16.55 -4.68
N LYS A 30 -20.15 -15.80 -5.79
CA LYS A 30 -19.72 -16.28 -7.12
C LYS A 30 -18.22 -16.26 -7.29
N ILE A 31 -17.50 -15.50 -6.47
CA ILE A 31 -16.03 -15.46 -6.42
C ILE A 31 -15.56 -15.55 -4.96
N GLY A 32 -14.32 -15.96 -4.76
CA GLY A 32 -13.63 -15.89 -3.47
C GLY A 32 -13.18 -14.47 -3.12
N ASP A 33 -12.35 -14.36 -2.09
CA ASP A 33 -11.72 -13.10 -1.72
C ASP A 33 -10.63 -12.72 -2.73
N VAL A 34 -10.58 -11.44 -3.09
CA VAL A 34 -9.70 -10.92 -4.14
C VAL A 34 -8.91 -9.73 -3.63
N LEU A 35 -7.62 -9.70 -3.87
CA LEU A 35 -6.76 -8.54 -3.72
C LEU A 35 -6.36 -8.03 -5.11
N LEU A 36 -6.81 -6.83 -5.47
CA LEU A 36 -6.31 -6.13 -6.65
C LEU A 36 -5.09 -5.30 -6.25
N LEU A 37 -4.00 -5.40 -7.01
CA LEU A 37 -2.81 -4.56 -6.90
C LEU A 37 -2.64 -3.78 -8.21
N LEU A 38 -2.47 -2.46 -8.11
CA LEU A 38 -2.43 -1.60 -9.28
C LEU A 38 -1.79 -0.24 -8.98
N GLU A 39 -1.59 0.53 -10.02
CA GLU A 39 -1.32 1.97 -9.96
C GLU A 39 -2.47 2.71 -10.63
N HIS A 40 -2.68 3.98 -10.26
CA HIS A 40 -3.60 4.86 -10.98
C HIS A 40 -2.86 5.90 -11.82
N LYS A 41 -3.51 6.38 -12.89
CA LYS A 41 -3.17 7.67 -13.47
C LYS A 41 -3.39 8.76 -12.42
N PRO A 42 -2.75 9.95 -12.57
CA PRO A 42 -2.86 11.00 -11.58
C PRO A 42 -4.32 11.37 -11.28
N VAL A 43 -4.73 11.21 -10.03
CA VAL A 43 -6.10 11.46 -9.58
C VAL A 43 -6.14 11.90 -8.13
N ILE A 44 -6.98 12.86 -7.81
CA ILE A 44 -7.35 13.23 -6.44
C ILE A 44 -8.72 12.63 -6.15
N THR A 45 -8.84 11.91 -5.04
CA THR A 45 -10.11 11.33 -4.62
C THR A 45 -10.63 11.97 -3.35
N LEU A 46 -11.92 12.31 -3.35
CA LEU A 46 -12.64 12.86 -2.22
C LEU A 46 -13.44 11.74 -1.55
N GLY A 47 -13.06 11.37 -0.34
CA GLY A 47 -13.78 10.38 0.46
C GLY A 47 -15.00 10.99 1.16
N ARG A 48 -15.71 10.17 1.94
CA ARG A 48 -16.98 10.58 2.61
C ARG A 48 -16.84 11.78 3.55
N ASN A 49 -15.65 11.99 4.12
CA ASN A 49 -15.38 13.09 5.05
C ASN A 49 -14.62 14.23 4.37
N ALA A 50 -14.54 14.21 3.03
CA ALA A 50 -13.75 15.18 2.29
C ALA A 50 -14.33 16.60 2.44
N LYS A 51 -13.42 17.53 2.69
CA LYS A 51 -13.72 18.96 2.63
C LYS A 51 -13.17 19.49 1.31
N ALA A 52 -13.99 20.11 0.49
CA ALA A 52 -13.55 20.71 -0.78
C ALA A 52 -12.38 21.70 -0.59
N ALA A 53 -12.33 22.39 0.54
CA ALA A 53 -11.22 23.29 0.90
C ALA A 53 -9.86 22.58 1.07
N ASN A 54 -9.84 21.27 1.20
CA ASN A 54 -8.61 20.47 1.26
C ASN A 54 -8.01 20.19 -0.12
N VAL A 55 -8.68 20.53 -1.22
CA VAL A 55 -8.11 20.64 -2.57
C VAL A 55 -7.66 22.09 -2.74
N VAL A 56 -6.36 22.33 -2.65
CA VAL A 56 -5.78 23.69 -2.67
C VAL A 56 -5.41 24.17 -4.08
N ALA A 57 -5.28 23.23 -5.00
CA ALA A 57 -5.00 23.53 -6.41
C ALA A 57 -6.25 24.05 -7.11
N SER A 58 -6.06 25.03 -8.03
CA SER A 58 -7.15 25.47 -8.89
C SER A 58 -7.49 24.41 -9.96
N PRO A 59 -8.72 24.42 -10.52
CA PRO A 59 -9.10 23.52 -11.61
C PRO A 59 -8.14 23.58 -12.80
N GLU A 60 -7.64 24.79 -13.12
CA GLU A 60 -6.69 25.00 -14.23
C GLU A 60 -5.35 24.32 -13.96
N LEU A 61 -4.86 24.40 -12.72
CA LEU A 61 -3.63 23.73 -12.32
C LEU A 61 -3.80 22.21 -12.32
N LEU A 62 -4.92 21.68 -11.88
CA LEU A 62 -5.23 20.25 -11.95
C LEU A 62 -5.25 19.78 -13.42
N ALA A 63 -5.93 20.51 -14.31
CA ALA A 63 -5.97 20.20 -15.73
C ALA A 63 -4.57 20.26 -16.37
N GLN A 64 -3.76 21.28 -16.05
CA GLN A 64 -2.40 21.41 -16.54
C GLN A 64 -1.50 20.24 -16.09
N ARG A 65 -1.71 19.73 -14.87
CA ARG A 65 -1.00 18.59 -14.31
C ARG A 65 -1.57 17.24 -14.74
N GLY A 66 -2.66 17.20 -15.50
CA GLY A 66 -3.36 15.98 -15.91
C GLY A 66 -3.96 15.20 -14.75
N VAL A 67 -4.39 15.90 -13.69
CA VAL A 67 -4.96 15.31 -12.47
C VAL A 67 -6.47 15.35 -12.55
N GLU A 68 -7.09 14.18 -12.49
CA GLU A 68 -8.54 14.06 -12.39
C GLU A 68 -9.03 14.23 -10.94
N LEU A 69 -10.31 14.61 -10.77
CA LEU A 69 -10.94 14.75 -9.47
C LEU A 69 -12.15 13.83 -9.40
N PHE A 70 -12.20 12.94 -8.40
CA PHE A 70 -13.28 11.98 -8.21
C PHE A 70 -13.84 12.01 -6.79
N GLU A 71 -15.17 12.05 -6.67
CA GLU A 71 -15.87 11.76 -5.43
C GLU A 71 -16.09 10.24 -5.31
N CYS A 72 -15.87 9.69 -4.11
CA CYS A 72 -16.02 8.27 -3.86
C CYS A 72 -16.51 7.99 -2.43
N ASP A 73 -16.98 6.76 -2.21
CA ASP A 73 -17.58 6.33 -0.93
C ASP A 73 -16.58 5.72 0.05
N ARG A 74 -15.26 5.78 -0.23
CA ARG A 74 -14.23 5.35 0.73
C ARG A 74 -14.27 6.18 2.01
N GLY A 75 -13.83 5.59 3.10
CA GLY A 75 -13.56 6.33 4.32
C GLY A 75 -12.43 7.34 4.16
N GLY A 76 -12.43 8.36 5.03
CA GLY A 76 -11.39 9.40 5.05
C GLY A 76 -11.72 10.63 4.21
N ASP A 77 -10.74 11.53 4.13
CA ASP A 77 -10.81 12.85 3.49
C ASP A 77 -10.18 12.80 2.07
N VAL A 78 -9.52 13.84 1.64
CA VAL A 78 -8.86 13.98 0.34
C VAL A 78 -7.53 13.21 0.32
N THR A 79 -7.23 12.52 -0.78
CA THR A 79 -5.92 11.94 -1.06
C THR A 79 -5.60 11.99 -2.54
N PHE A 80 -4.31 11.75 -2.87
CA PHE A 80 -3.82 11.67 -4.24
C PHE A 80 -3.40 10.23 -4.54
N HIS A 81 -3.66 9.81 -5.78
CA HIS A 81 -3.10 8.58 -6.37
C HIS A 81 -2.41 8.91 -7.69
N GLY A 82 -1.34 8.21 -7.99
CA GLY A 82 -0.58 8.39 -9.23
C GLY A 82 0.49 7.31 -9.43
N PRO A 83 1.21 7.37 -10.56
CA PRO A 83 2.30 6.45 -10.86
C PRO A 83 3.34 6.40 -9.76
N GLY A 84 3.88 5.22 -9.51
CA GLY A 84 4.82 4.96 -8.41
C GLY A 84 4.16 4.73 -7.05
N GLN A 85 2.82 4.87 -6.93
CA GLN A 85 2.07 4.54 -5.72
C GLN A 85 1.38 3.17 -5.93
N LEU A 86 1.73 2.19 -5.09
CA LEU A 86 1.08 0.88 -5.15
C LEU A 86 -0.24 0.91 -4.37
N VAL A 87 -1.33 0.75 -5.11
CA VAL A 87 -2.69 0.73 -4.58
C VAL A 87 -3.15 -0.71 -4.44
N GLY A 88 -3.75 -1.04 -3.30
CA GLY A 88 -4.33 -2.34 -3.04
C GLY A 88 -5.81 -2.23 -2.68
N TYR A 89 -6.64 -2.99 -3.40
CA TYR A 89 -8.07 -3.10 -3.15
C TYR A 89 -8.42 -4.52 -2.69
N PRO A 90 -8.45 -4.79 -1.38
CA PRO A 90 -8.97 -6.05 -0.84
C PRO A 90 -10.50 -6.06 -0.91
N ILE A 91 -11.04 -7.01 -1.67
CA ILE A 91 -12.47 -7.28 -1.81
C ILE A 91 -12.74 -8.59 -1.07
N PHE A 92 -12.92 -8.46 0.24
CA PHE A 92 -12.99 -9.58 1.18
C PHE A 92 -14.36 -9.64 1.87
N ASP A 93 -14.84 -10.84 2.10
CA ASP A 93 -15.97 -11.04 2.99
C ASP A 93 -15.47 -11.26 4.42
N LEU A 94 -15.67 -10.28 5.26
CA LEU A 94 -15.14 -10.28 6.63
C LEU A 94 -15.75 -11.36 7.54
N ARG A 95 -16.84 -12.01 7.12
CA ARG A 95 -17.42 -13.16 7.82
C ARG A 95 -16.53 -14.41 7.75
N GLY A 96 -15.69 -14.47 6.71
CA GLY A 96 -14.73 -15.57 6.50
C GLY A 96 -13.48 -15.47 7.37
N PHE A 97 -13.24 -14.34 8.03
CA PHE A 97 -12.05 -14.11 8.84
C PHE A 97 -12.38 -14.11 10.32
N ALA A 98 -11.68 -14.95 11.08
CA ALA A 98 -11.74 -14.91 12.54
C ALA A 98 -10.95 -13.71 13.07
N CYS A 99 -11.37 -13.17 14.22
CA CYS A 99 -10.55 -12.20 14.95
C CYS A 99 -9.27 -12.90 15.41
N VAL A 100 -8.13 -12.56 14.80
CA VAL A 100 -6.83 -13.09 15.19
C VAL A 100 -6.31 -12.21 16.32
N GLU A 101 -5.94 -12.82 17.45
CA GLU A 101 -5.17 -12.14 18.49
C GLU A 101 -3.75 -11.86 17.96
N THR A 102 -3.62 -10.84 17.12
CA THR A 102 -2.30 -10.27 16.84
C THR A 102 -1.93 -9.47 18.06
N GLY A 103 -0.89 -9.87 18.81
CA GLY A 103 -0.39 -9.33 20.07
C GLY A 103 -0.51 -7.81 20.38
N ALA A 104 -1.48 -7.15 19.80
CA ALA A 104 -1.92 -5.81 20.14
C ALA A 104 -3.08 -5.91 21.13
N PRO A 105 -3.08 -5.15 22.23
CA PRO A 105 -4.09 -5.23 23.28
C PRO A 105 -5.37 -4.56 22.83
N ALA A 106 -6.28 -5.27 22.15
CA ALA A 106 -7.65 -4.83 21.97
C ALA A 106 -8.56 -5.85 21.28
N CYS A 107 -8.78 -6.99 21.90
CA CYS A 107 -10.06 -7.64 21.80
C CYS A 107 -10.50 -7.93 23.24
N PRO A 108 -11.45 -7.17 23.82
CA PRO A 108 -12.00 -7.55 25.11
C PRO A 108 -12.70 -8.89 24.93
N VAL A 109 -12.08 -9.95 25.42
CA VAL A 109 -12.68 -11.28 25.48
C VAL A 109 -13.76 -11.24 26.58
N GLU A 110 -14.97 -10.86 26.22
CA GLU A 110 -16.12 -11.31 26.99
C GLU A 110 -16.32 -12.80 26.69
N ARG A 111 -15.95 -13.64 27.67
CA ARG A 111 -16.18 -15.08 27.69
C ARG A 111 -17.66 -15.35 27.80
N SER A 112 -18.43 -15.22 26.74
CA SER A 112 -19.79 -15.78 26.62
C SER A 112 -20.36 -15.55 25.23
N SER A 113 -20.09 -16.45 24.30
CA SER A 113 -21.04 -16.98 23.31
C SER A 113 -20.27 -17.68 22.17
N THR A 114 -20.77 -18.82 21.74
CA THR A 114 -20.30 -19.66 20.62
C THR A 114 -20.51 -19.03 19.22
N ALA A 115 -20.73 -17.72 19.13
CA ALA A 115 -20.84 -17.02 17.86
C ALA A 115 -19.42 -16.74 17.31
N ARG A 116 -19.09 -17.27 16.14
CA ARG A 116 -17.87 -16.90 15.39
C ARG A 116 -17.83 -15.38 15.22
N LYS A 117 -16.91 -14.75 15.93
CA LYS A 117 -16.74 -13.29 15.87
C LYS A 117 -16.10 -12.97 14.51
N HIS A 118 -16.86 -12.39 13.59
CA HIS A 118 -16.36 -11.91 12.31
C HIS A 118 -15.42 -10.70 12.51
N LEU A 119 -14.51 -10.50 11.58
CA LEU A 119 -13.55 -9.40 11.63
C LEU A 119 -14.28 -8.05 11.53
N GLY A 120 -14.08 -7.17 12.51
CA GLY A 120 -14.64 -5.83 12.52
C GLY A 120 -13.92 -4.85 11.60
N ALA A 121 -14.54 -3.71 11.29
CA ALA A 121 -13.93 -2.68 10.43
C ALA A 121 -12.61 -2.15 11.00
N VAL A 122 -12.55 -1.92 12.31
CA VAL A 122 -11.33 -1.43 12.98
C VAL A 122 -10.22 -2.48 12.91
N ASP A 123 -10.54 -3.74 13.21
CA ASP A 123 -9.57 -4.83 13.19
C ASP A 123 -9.07 -5.09 11.78
N PHE A 124 -9.94 -4.95 10.76
CA PHE A 124 -9.55 -5.06 9.36
C PHE A 124 -8.57 -3.95 8.96
N VAL A 125 -8.84 -2.70 9.35
CA VAL A 125 -7.89 -1.59 9.10
C VAL A 125 -6.57 -1.84 9.83
N ARG A 126 -6.59 -2.32 11.08
CA ARG A 126 -5.38 -2.70 11.83
C ARG A 126 -4.60 -3.83 11.16
N SER A 127 -5.29 -4.78 10.56
CA SER A 127 -4.66 -5.85 9.78
C SER A 127 -4.01 -5.30 8.51
N LEU A 128 -4.64 -4.35 7.81
CA LEU A 128 -4.02 -3.69 6.66
C LEU A 128 -2.79 -2.87 7.06
N GLU A 129 -2.84 -2.13 8.17
CA GLU A 129 -1.67 -1.44 8.71
C GLU A 129 -0.54 -2.42 9.03
N GLU A 130 -0.85 -3.59 9.62
CA GLU A 130 0.14 -4.63 9.92
C GLU A 130 0.81 -5.17 8.66
N VAL A 131 0.02 -5.48 7.62
CA VAL A 131 0.56 -5.89 6.31
C VAL A 131 1.56 -4.86 5.79
N LEU A 132 1.19 -3.58 5.81
CA LEU A 132 2.02 -2.51 5.28
C LEU A 132 3.28 -2.26 6.13
N ILE A 133 3.18 -2.35 7.46
CA ILE A 133 4.33 -2.23 8.37
C ILE A 133 5.33 -3.35 8.10
N ARG A 134 4.86 -4.60 8.00
CA ARG A 134 5.72 -5.75 7.66
C ARG A 134 6.35 -5.61 6.28
N THR A 135 5.56 -5.13 5.30
CA THR A 135 6.08 -4.86 3.95
C THR A 135 7.19 -3.82 3.99
N CYS A 136 7.03 -2.73 4.72
CA CYS A 136 8.09 -1.72 4.89
C CYS A 136 9.33 -2.30 5.57
N ALA A 137 9.14 -3.14 6.60
CA ALA A 137 10.24 -3.82 7.30
C ALA A 137 11.03 -4.77 6.40
N ASP A 138 10.38 -5.46 5.44
CA ASP A 138 11.07 -6.29 4.43
C ASP A 138 12.07 -5.46 3.57
N PHE A 139 11.87 -4.14 3.50
CA PHE A 139 12.76 -3.20 2.82
C PHE A 139 13.58 -2.33 3.79
N ALA A 140 13.71 -2.75 5.05
CA ALA A 140 14.47 -2.04 6.08
C ALA A 140 13.96 -0.60 6.37
N ILE A 141 12.66 -0.33 6.18
CA ILE A 141 12.03 0.93 6.53
C ILE A 141 11.24 0.73 7.83
N GLU A 142 11.67 1.39 8.89
CA GLU A 142 10.95 1.39 10.16
C GLU A 142 9.68 2.24 10.05
N THR A 143 8.55 1.64 10.38
CA THR A 143 7.26 2.31 10.34
C THR A 143 6.42 1.96 11.56
N LYS A 144 5.46 2.84 11.84
CA LYS A 144 4.60 2.71 13.00
C LYS A 144 3.16 3.15 12.73
N ARG A 145 2.29 2.84 13.68
CA ARG A 145 0.96 3.43 13.80
C ARG A 145 1.03 4.66 14.69
N ILE A 146 0.20 5.66 14.39
CA ILE A 146 0.03 6.81 15.28
C ILE A 146 -1.41 6.74 15.84
N PRO A 147 -1.59 6.76 17.17
CA PRO A 147 -2.92 6.78 17.77
C PRO A 147 -3.81 7.90 17.21
N GLY A 148 -5.03 7.54 16.81
CA GLY A 148 -6.00 8.47 16.21
C GLY A 148 -5.79 8.80 14.72
N LEU A 149 -4.68 8.36 14.10
CA LEU A 149 -4.37 8.61 12.71
C LEU A 149 -4.25 7.30 11.93
N THR A 150 -5.23 7.01 11.08
CA THR A 150 -5.21 5.82 10.22
C THR A 150 -4.13 5.92 9.15
N GLY A 151 -3.41 4.81 8.93
CA GLY A 151 -2.34 4.67 7.95
C GLY A 151 -1.01 4.25 8.57
N VAL A 152 0.04 4.23 7.76
CA VAL A 152 1.39 3.84 8.18
C VAL A 152 2.33 5.04 8.06
N TRP A 153 3.14 5.22 9.09
CA TRP A 153 3.93 6.42 9.30
C TRP A 153 5.39 6.06 9.55
N THR A 154 6.31 6.86 9.01
CA THR A 154 7.72 6.82 9.38
C THR A 154 7.96 7.69 10.62
N GLY A 155 9.14 7.61 11.16
CA GLY A 155 9.58 8.35 12.34
C GLY A 155 10.18 7.38 13.34
N SER A 156 11.48 7.39 13.45
CA SER A 156 12.18 6.67 14.50
C SER A 156 11.92 7.38 15.82
N GLU A 157 11.43 6.65 16.81
CA GLU A 157 11.94 6.90 18.15
C GLU A 157 13.44 6.63 18.04
N ARG A 158 14.26 7.68 18.04
CA ARG A 158 15.68 7.48 18.29
C ARG A 158 15.75 6.68 19.57
N SER A 159 16.05 5.39 19.46
CA SER A 159 16.64 4.65 20.55
C SER A 159 17.92 5.43 20.91
N THR A 160 17.83 6.26 21.91
CA THR A 160 18.96 6.76 22.64
C THR A 160 19.55 5.60 23.43
N SER A 161 20.10 4.63 22.73
CA SER A 161 21.14 3.80 23.29
C SER A 161 22.45 4.60 23.19
N LEU A 162 22.51 5.68 23.92
CA LEU A 162 23.75 6.22 24.36
C LEU A 162 24.35 5.14 25.31
N THR A 163 25.19 4.30 24.77
CA THR A 163 26.30 3.77 25.52
C THR A 163 27.10 4.98 25.95
N ASP A 164 26.75 5.49 27.12
CA ASP A 164 27.51 6.46 27.89
C ASP A 164 28.81 5.77 28.30
N LEU A 165 29.76 5.72 27.40
CA LEU A 165 31.15 5.49 27.71
C LEU A 165 31.67 6.83 28.23
N SER A 166 31.42 7.06 29.50
CA SER A 166 32.15 8.02 30.29
C SER A 166 33.61 7.66 30.26
N PHE A 167 34.34 8.20 29.30
CA PHE A 167 35.79 8.28 29.38
C PHE A 167 36.12 9.46 30.29
N ARG A 168 36.47 9.20 31.55
CA ARG A 168 37.21 10.12 32.39
C ARG A 168 38.55 10.37 31.69
N ALA A 169 38.70 11.55 31.09
CA ALA A 169 40.02 12.09 30.76
C ALA A 169 40.54 12.81 32.00
N GLU A 170 41.60 12.27 32.56
CA GLU A 170 42.45 12.99 33.52
C GLU A 170 43.13 14.14 32.80
N GLU A 171 43.10 15.30 33.47
CA GLU A 171 43.87 16.49 33.09
C GLU A 171 45.39 16.14 33.04
N ASN A 172 46.03 16.55 31.93
CA ASN A 172 47.38 17.02 32.03
C ASN A 172 47.70 18.05 30.91
N ASP A 173 48.28 19.11 31.40
CA ASP A 173 48.70 20.36 30.76
C ASP A 173 49.68 20.16 29.60
N SER A 174 49.61 21.03 28.65
CA SER A 174 50.64 21.92 28.11
C SER A 174 50.71 22.03 26.58
N GLU A 175 50.63 23.29 26.18
CA GLU A 175 51.31 23.97 25.09
C GLU A 175 51.14 23.60 23.61
N ASN A 176 50.44 24.57 22.92
CA ASN A 176 50.92 25.28 21.74
C ASN A 176 51.23 24.50 20.45
N ARG A 177 50.39 24.69 19.44
CA ARG A 177 50.74 25.23 18.10
C ARG A 177 49.60 25.20 17.13
N SER A 178 49.39 26.40 16.56
CA SER A 178 48.65 26.67 15.36
C SER A 178 49.02 25.80 14.16
N LEU A 179 48.03 25.38 13.34
CA LEU A 179 48.13 25.36 11.90
C LEU A 179 46.74 25.11 11.25
N GLU A 180 46.28 26.12 10.61
CA GLU A 180 45.47 26.21 9.37
C GLU A 180 44.64 25.03 8.88
N SER A 181 43.37 25.36 8.80
CA SER A 181 42.44 25.16 7.67
C SER A 181 42.74 24.06 6.67
N ARG A 182 41.83 23.12 6.57
CA ARG A 182 41.27 22.72 5.26
C ARG A 182 39.82 22.27 5.44
N ASN A 183 38.92 23.13 5.00
CA ASN A 183 37.56 22.82 4.67
C ASN A 183 37.52 21.64 3.71
N LEU A 184 37.00 20.51 4.18
CA LEU A 184 36.43 19.50 3.33
C LEU A 184 34.92 19.48 3.66
N LEU A 185 34.19 20.19 2.81
CA LEU A 185 32.75 20.07 2.72
C LEU A 185 32.40 18.63 2.33
N SER A 186 32.20 17.77 3.32
CA SER A 186 31.40 16.59 3.12
C SER A 186 29.96 17.03 3.14
N ALA A 187 29.34 17.04 1.96
CA ALA A 187 27.90 17.14 1.83
C ALA A 187 27.28 15.93 2.54
N GLY A 188 27.10 16.06 3.84
CA GLY A 188 26.29 15.16 4.63
C GLY A 188 24.85 15.34 4.18
N SER A 189 24.30 14.31 3.54
CA SER A 189 22.89 14.14 3.34
C SER A 189 22.19 14.47 4.66
N ALA A 190 21.48 15.59 4.71
CA ALA A 190 20.63 15.95 5.82
C ALA A 190 19.45 14.97 5.81
N THR A 191 19.62 13.83 6.45
CA THR A 191 18.52 12.94 6.80
C THR A 191 17.59 13.74 7.71
N ASN A 192 16.35 13.89 7.26
CA ASN A 192 15.24 14.59 7.93
C ASN A 192 14.96 13.87 9.27
N SER A 193 15.73 14.20 10.29
CA SER A 193 15.68 13.57 11.59
C SER A 193 14.48 14.09 12.38
N GLY A 194 13.44 13.28 12.53
CA GLY A 194 12.49 13.41 13.64
C GLY A 194 11.06 13.78 13.29
N LEU A 195 10.67 14.07 12.05
CA LEU A 195 9.28 14.35 11.69
C LEU A 195 8.59 13.05 11.22
N GLU A 196 7.49 12.70 11.89
CA GLU A 196 6.63 11.61 11.45
C GLU A 196 6.00 11.98 10.11
N ALA A 197 6.22 11.14 9.09
CA ALA A 197 5.72 11.33 7.75
C ALA A 197 4.82 10.18 7.32
N LYS A 198 3.75 10.48 6.58
CA LYS A 198 2.80 9.46 6.11
C LYS A 198 3.36 8.72 4.92
N LEU A 199 3.58 7.40 5.06
CA LEU A 199 4.06 6.53 4.00
C LEU A 199 2.93 5.81 3.28
N ALA A 200 1.87 5.41 4.01
CA ALA A 200 0.70 4.78 3.42
C ALA A 200 -0.61 5.35 3.97
N ALA A 201 -1.56 5.54 3.07
CA ALA A 201 -2.94 5.90 3.39
C ALA A 201 -3.86 4.67 3.33
N ILE A 202 -4.88 4.64 4.18
CA ILE A 202 -5.90 3.59 4.19
C ILE A 202 -7.27 4.25 4.24
N GLY A 203 -8.15 3.83 3.33
CA GLY A 203 -9.55 4.26 3.31
C GLY A 203 -10.40 3.17 2.71
N ILE A 204 -11.23 2.52 3.54
CA ILE A 204 -12.09 1.41 3.13
C ILE A 204 -13.57 1.79 3.14
N HIS A 205 -14.36 1.01 2.42
CA HIS A 205 -15.80 0.95 2.57
C HIS A 205 -16.23 -0.50 2.79
N ILE A 206 -17.21 -0.72 3.65
CA ILE A 206 -17.76 -2.05 3.93
C ILE A 206 -19.26 -2.01 3.69
N SER A 207 -19.74 -2.93 2.85
CA SER A 207 -21.16 -3.10 2.56
C SER A 207 -21.55 -4.57 2.63
N ARG A 208 -22.45 -4.91 3.53
CA ARG A 208 -22.88 -6.30 3.80
C ARG A 208 -21.70 -7.23 4.02
N PHE A 209 -20.76 -6.80 4.89
CA PHE A 209 -19.51 -7.49 5.24
C PHE A 209 -18.47 -7.58 4.13
N VAL A 210 -18.74 -7.15 2.90
CA VAL A 210 -17.77 -7.14 1.82
C VAL A 210 -17.08 -5.78 1.75
N THR A 211 -15.75 -5.81 1.71
CA THR A 211 -14.89 -4.62 1.65
C THR A 211 -14.72 -4.12 0.23
N SER A 212 -14.47 -2.82 0.08
CA SER A 212 -14.01 -2.15 -1.14
C SER A 212 -13.07 -1.02 -0.79
N HIS A 213 -12.42 -0.43 -1.80
CA HIS A 213 -11.26 0.44 -1.63
C HIS A 213 -10.16 -0.28 -0.86
N GLY A 214 -9.30 0.42 -0.13
CA GLY A 214 -8.22 -0.25 0.57
C GLY A 214 -7.10 0.68 0.98
N PHE A 215 -5.90 0.49 0.44
CA PHE A 215 -4.71 1.24 0.82
C PHE A 215 -3.95 1.77 -0.40
N ALA A 216 -3.11 2.76 -0.13
CA ALA A 216 -2.18 3.34 -1.09
C ALA A 216 -0.81 3.50 -0.40
N LEU A 217 0.18 2.75 -0.86
CA LEU A 217 1.56 2.76 -0.39
C LEU A 217 2.41 3.60 -1.34
N ASN A 218 3.02 4.65 -0.82
CA ASN A 218 3.94 5.49 -1.59
C ASN A 218 5.28 4.76 -1.79
N VAL A 219 5.48 4.12 -2.93
CA VAL A 219 6.74 3.46 -3.26
C VAL A 219 7.70 4.46 -3.89
N ASN A 220 7.42 4.90 -5.12
CA ASN A 220 8.24 5.86 -5.88
C ASN A 220 7.42 7.02 -6.48
N PRO A 221 6.32 7.53 -5.87
CA PRO A 221 5.53 8.56 -6.51
C PRO A 221 6.26 9.90 -6.51
N ASP A 222 5.92 10.76 -7.47
CA ASP A 222 6.25 12.18 -7.38
C ASP A 222 5.45 12.84 -6.25
N LEU A 223 6.11 13.07 -5.12
CA LEU A 223 5.49 13.65 -3.92
C LEU A 223 5.03 15.09 -4.13
N SER A 224 5.44 15.78 -5.19
CA SER A 224 5.00 17.15 -5.47
C SER A 224 3.50 17.26 -5.73
N TYR A 225 2.86 16.18 -6.17
CA TYR A 225 1.41 16.13 -6.35
C TYR A 225 0.62 16.24 -5.04
N PHE A 226 1.21 15.86 -3.91
CA PHE A 226 0.57 16.05 -2.59
C PHE A 226 0.49 17.53 -2.19
N ASN A 227 1.24 18.44 -2.83
CA ASN A 227 1.11 19.88 -2.64
C ASN A 227 -0.19 20.46 -3.25
N LEU A 228 -0.90 19.68 -4.07
CA LEU A 228 -2.19 20.07 -4.64
C LEU A 228 -3.36 19.94 -3.65
N ILE A 229 -3.11 19.28 -2.52
CA ILE A 229 -4.12 18.97 -1.49
C ILE A 229 -3.57 19.18 -0.08
N ILE A 230 -4.46 19.22 0.91
CA ILE A 230 -4.13 18.98 2.32
C ILE A 230 -4.47 17.54 2.63
N PRO A 231 -3.48 16.60 2.62
CA PRO A 231 -3.76 15.17 2.73
C PRO A 231 -4.47 14.84 4.05
N CYS A 232 -5.66 14.24 3.97
CA CYS A 232 -6.48 13.88 5.14
C CYS A 232 -6.80 15.07 6.08
N GLY A 233 -6.72 16.30 5.60
CA GLY A 233 -6.87 17.50 6.44
C GLY A 233 -5.75 17.70 7.49
N ILE A 234 -4.63 16.97 7.36
CA ILE A 234 -3.51 17.03 8.31
C ILE A 234 -2.42 17.94 7.75
N THR A 235 -2.31 19.15 8.30
CA THR A 235 -1.28 20.13 7.92
C THR A 235 0.05 19.94 8.65
N SER A 236 0.03 19.23 9.77
CA SER A 236 1.18 19.13 10.69
C SER A 236 2.16 18.00 10.36
N LYS A 237 1.80 17.10 9.44
CA LYS A 237 2.61 15.91 9.12
C LYS A 237 2.82 15.80 7.61
N PRO A 238 4.08 15.69 7.16
CA PRO A 238 4.40 15.54 5.74
C PRO A 238 4.03 14.15 5.21
N VAL A 239 4.07 14.01 3.87
CA VAL A 239 4.00 12.74 3.17
C VAL A 239 5.40 12.33 2.74
N THR A 240 5.69 11.04 2.77
CA THR A 240 6.95 10.45 2.31
C THR A 240 6.69 9.26 1.39
N SER A 241 7.77 8.65 0.89
CA SER A 241 7.75 7.44 0.06
C SER A 241 8.89 6.51 0.42
N MET A 242 8.77 5.23 0.07
CA MET A 242 9.85 4.25 0.28
C MET A 242 11.14 4.69 -0.42
N GLN A 243 11.05 5.21 -1.66
CA GLN A 243 12.18 5.77 -2.38
C GLN A 243 12.87 6.90 -1.60
N LYS A 244 12.09 7.81 -1.00
CA LYS A 244 12.64 8.94 -0.25
C LYS A 244 13.34 8.49 1.03
N GLU A 245 12.78 7.50 1.73
CA GLU A 245 13.38 6.95 2.96
C GLU A 245 14.68 6.18 2.68
N LEU A 246 14.75 5.47 1.55
CA LEU A 246 15.91 4.64 1.17
C LEU A 246 16.96 5.40 0.34
N GLY A 247 16.57 6.51 -0.31
CA GLY A 247 17.44 7.27 -1.22
C GLY A 247 17.56 6.69 -2.63
N HIS A 248 16.82 5.62 -2.97
CA HIS A 248 16.79 5.01 -4.30
C HIS A 248 15.40 4.43 -4.61
N PRO A 249 15.02 4.33 -5.91
CA PRO A 249 13.75 3.74 -6.29
C PRO A 249 13.72 2.22 -6.04
N LEU A 250 12.52 1.69 -5.86
CA LEU A 250 12.25 0.27 -5.68
C LEU A 250 11.47 -0.30 -6.87
N ASP A 251 11.65 -1.60 -7.13
CA ASP A 251 10.78 -2.33 -8.06
C ASP A 251 9.40 -2.54 -7.42
N LEU A 252 8.36 -2.02 -8.08
CA LEU A 252 6.97 -2.17 -7.64
C LEU A 252 6.53 -3.63 -7.58
N ASN A 253 7.05 -4.51 -8.46
CA ASN A 253 6.74 -5.93 -8.42
C ASN A 253 7.34 -6.60 -7.19
N ALA A 254 8.53 -6.21 -6.77
CA ALA A 254 9.13 -6.71 -5.53
C ALA A 254 8.31 -6.28 -4.30
N VAL A 255 7.80 -5.04 -4.30
CA VAL A 255 6.92 -4.54 -3.22
C VAL A 255 5.57 -5.27 -3.25
N ALA A 256 4.97 -5.49 -4.44
CA ALA A 256 3.73 -6.25 -4.58
C ALA A 256 3.87 -7.70 -4.09
N ALA A 257 4.99 -8.36 -4.39
CA ALA A 257 5.29 -9.69 -3.90
C ALA A 257 5.43 -9.73 -2.37
N SER A 258 6.07 -8.72 -1.77
CA SER A 258 6.15 -8.58 -0.30
C SER A 258 4.78 -8.36 0.32
N ILE A 259 3.96 -7.48 -0.25
CA ILE A 259 2.56 -7.28 0.18
C ILE A 259 1.80 -8.61 0.15
N SER A 260 1.90 -9.36 -0.94
CA SER A 260 1.24 -10.67 -1.08
C SER A 260 1.61 -11.62 0.07
N ARG A 261 2.90 -11.80 0.34
CA ARG A 261 3.36 -12.65 1.45
C ARG A 261 2.81 -12.19 2.78
N ASN A 262 2.87 -10.89 3.06
CA ASN A 262 2.41 -10.33 4.32
C ASN A 262 0.89 -10.40 4.48
N PHE A 263 0.09 -10.29 3.40
CA PHE A 263 -1.33 -10.61 3.43
C PHE A 263 -1.57 -12.06 3.84
N GLY A 264 -0.83 -13.01 3.24
CA GLY A 264 -0.92 -14.43 3.60
C GLY A 264 -0.66 -14.67 5.08
N VAL A 265 0.36 -14.03 5.64
CA VAL A 265 0.72 -14.15 7.06
C VAL A 265 -0.34 -13.52 7.97
N VAL A 266 -0.73 -12.27 7.70
CA VAL A 266 -1.63 -11.51 8.60
C VAL A 266 -3.06 -12.04 8.56
N PHE A 267 -3.55 -12.43 7.38
CA PHE A 267 -4.90 -12.97 7.22
C PHE A 267 -4.95 -14.51 7.30
N GLN A 268 -3.82 -15.16 7.59
CA GLN A 268 -3.68 -16.62 7.67
C GLN A 268 -4.31 -17.33 6.46
N SER A 269 -4.03 -16.82 5.26
CA SER A 269 -4.63 -17.23 4.02
C SER A 269 -3.57 -17.59 2.98
N GLN A 270 -3.87 -18.61 2.17
CA GLN A 270 -3.07 -18.88 0.98
C GLN A 270 -3.31 -17.79 -0.05
N MET A 271 -2.25 -17.34 -0.70
CA MET A 271 -2.28 -16.31 -1.73
C MET A 271 -2.07 -16.97 -3.09
N LEU A 272 -3.01 -16.74 -4.02
CA LEU A 272 -2.98 -17.27 -5.38
C LEU A 272 -2.88 -16.11 -6.38
N TRP A 273 -1.77 -16.03 -7.09
CA TRP A 273 -1.63 -15.09 -8.20
C TRP A 273 -2.43 -15.58 -9.41
N VAL A 274 -3.21 -14.69 -9.97
CA VAL A 274 -4.06 -14.92 -11.16
C VAL A 274 -3.71 -13.86 -12.20
N ASP A 275 -3.42 -14.28 -13.41
CA ASP A 275 -2.86 -13.42 -14.46
C ASP A 275 -3.83 -12.33 -14.94
N THR A 276 -5.14 -12.63 -14.97
CA THR A 276 -6.15 -11.72 -15.50
C THR A 276 -7.46 -11.78 -14.74
N ILE A 277 -8.26 -10.73 -14.87
CA ILE A 277 -9.65 -10.71 -14.34
C ILE A 277 -10.51 -11.79 -15.00
N ASP A 278 -10.32 -12.07 -16.28
CA ASP A 278 -11.09 -13.12 -16.98
C ASP A 278 -10.75 -14.51 -16.43
N ALA A 279 -9.47 -14.79 -16.14
CA ALA A 279 -9.06 -16.00 -15.48
C ALA A 279 -9.66 -16.11 -14.06
N LEU A 280 -9.69 -15.01 -13.30
CA LEU A 280 -10.36 -14.94 -12.00
C LEU A 280 -11.85 -15.28 -12.09
N LEU A 281 -12.52 -14.83 -13.15
CA LEU A 281 -13.95 -15.02 -13.37
C LEU A 281 -14.27 -16.36 -14.03
N GLY A 282 -13.27 -17.22 -14.28
CA GLY A 282 -13.45 -18.49 -14.98
C GLY A 282 -13.89 -18.33 -16.43
N ARG A 283 -13.70 -17.15 -17.01
CA ARG A 283 -13.93 -16.91 -18.44
C ARG A 283 -12.71 -17.44 -19.17
N SER A 284 -12.89 -18.45 -20.01
CA SER A 284 -11.81 -18.91 -20.89
C SER A 284 -11.43 -17.74 -21.81
N VAL A 285 -10.29 -17.12 -21.56
CA VAL A 285 -9.60 -16.38 -22.59
C VAL A 285 -9.32 -17.40 -23.68
N GLY A 286 -9.95 -17.25 -24.84
CA GLY A 286 -9.67 -18.13 -25.98
C GLY A 286 -8.20 -17.99 -26.31
N VAL A 287 -7.40 -18.88 -25.77
CA VAL A 287 -6.04 -19.09 -26.21
C VAL A 287 -6.19 -19.65 -27.59
N PRO A 288 -5.71 -19.00 -28.67
CA PRO A 288 -5.61 -19.67 -29.96
C PRO A 288 -4.71 -20.90 -29.71
N MET A 289 -5.26 -22.10 -29.76
CA MET A 289 -4.46 -23.32 -29.73
C MET A 289 -3.68 -23.38 -31.05
N GLN A 290 -2.62 -22.58 -31.14
CA GLN A 290 -1.55 -22.86 -32.11
C GLN A 290 -0.63 -23.83 -31.40
N ALA A 291 -0.59 -25.06 -31.94
CA ALA A 291 0.40 -26.04 -31.54
C ALA A 291 1.79 -25.39 -31.64
N PRO A 292 2.68 -25.60 -30.63
CA PRO A 292 4.06 -25.11 -30.68
C PRO A 292 4.70 -25.48 -32.02
N ALA A 293 5.52 -24.58 -32.58
CA ALA A 293 6.16 -24.80 -33.88
C ALA A 293 6.95 -26.12 -33.95
N GLU A 294 7.47 -26.58 -32.81
CA GLU A 294 8.15 -27.88 -32.68
C GLU A 294 7.23 -29.10 -32.93
N PHE A 295 5.93 -28.97 -32.65
CA PHE A 295 4.96 -30.04 -32.92
C PHE A 295 4.63 -30.15 -34.42
N ARG A 296 4.79 -29.09 -35.21
CA ARG A 296 4.58 -29.12 -36.66
C ARG A 296 5.71 -29.75 -37.42
N LEU A 297 6.92 -29.81 -36.85
CA LEU A 297 8.08 -30.44 -37.44
C LEU A 297 8.10 -31.97 -37.25
N LEU A 298 7.39 -32.49 -36.26
CA LEU A 298 7.35 -33.95 -35.96
C LEU A 298 6.24 -34.71 -36.69
N HIS A 299 5.22 -34.00 -37.14
CA HIS A 299 4.12 -34.58 -37.95
C HIS A 299 4.05 -33.79 -39.26
N GLY A 300 4.61 -34.35 -40.34
CA GLY A 300 4.61 -33.74 -41.67
C GLY A 300 3.20 -33.32 -42.09
N GLU A 301 3.13 -32.31 -42.97
CA GLU A 301 1.92 -31.59 -43.39
C GLU A 301 0.76 -32.42 -43.99
N GLU A 302 0.80 -33.76 -43.94
CA GLU A 302 -0.17 -34.62 -44.66
C GLU A 302 -1.30 -35.23 -43.81
N ASP A 303 -1.36 -35.01 -42.49
CA ASP A 303 -2.46 -35.59 -41.69
C ASP A 303 -3.15 -34.55 -40.77
N SER A 304 -3.85 -33.58 -41.38
CA SER A 304 -4.73 -32.69 -40.65
C SER A 304 -6.21 -32.88 -40.96
N THR A 305 -6.69 -34.11 -40.72
CA THR A 305 -8.14 -34.34 -40.58
C THR A 305 -8.42 -34.90 -39.20
N TRP A 306 -8.69 -34.00 -38.26
CA TRP A 306 -9.37 -34.34 -37.02
C TRP A 306 -10.87 -34.13 -37.22
N ALA A 307 -11.63 -35.24 -37.19
CA ALA A 307 -13.07 -35.28 -37.10
C ALA A 307 -13.50 -35.04 -35.65
#